data_1007ba8451911bed4c29bc713fa77721
#
_entry.id   1007ba8451911bed4c29bc713fa77721
#
_cell.length_a   1.000
_cell.length_b   1.000
_cell.length_c   1.000
_cell.angle_alpha   90.00
_cell.angle_beta   90.00
_cell.angle_gamma   90.00
#
_symmetry.space_group_name_H-M   'P 1'
#
loop_
_entity.id
_entity.type
_entity.pdbx_description
1 polymer ?
#
loop_
_entity_poly.entity_id
_entity_poly.type
_entity_poly.pdbx_seq_one_letter_code
_entity_poly.pdbx_strand_id
1 'polypeptide(L)'
;MSELFNVSVIVPIYNAESYLKRCIDVLLKQDFNKSFEIIMVDDASTDNSQNIIKKQNSPLIKLYSLPSNTGPSAARNIGLKIAKGDYVFFLDADDTISTSTLKTLYSHAKENDFDLVFGDIKRIENSQNQRENIF
;
A
#
# COMPACT_ATOMS: atom_id res chain seq x y z
N MET A 1 -9.33 11.74 -20.70
CA MET A 1 -9.91 11.79 -19.34
C MET A 1 -8.95 11.13 -18.37
N SER A 2 -8.73 11.74 -17.22
CA SER A 2 -7.94 11.11 -16.16
C SER A 2 -8.72 9.92 -15.60
N GLU A 3 -8.05 8.79 -15.45
CA GLU A 3 -8.60 7.63 -14.76
C GLU A 3 -8.79 7.99 -13.29
N LEU A 4 -10.00 7.81 -12.77
CA LEU A 4 -10.35 8.04 -11.37
C LEU A 4 -10.52 6.70 -10.66
N PHE A 5 -10.02 6.62 -9.44
CA PHE A 5 -10.12 5.43 -8.60
C PHE A 5 -10.96 5.71 -7.35
N ASN A 6 -11.53 4.68 -6.78
CA ASN A 6 -12.19 4.78 -5.49
C ASN A 6 -11.17 4.85 -4.35
N VAL A 7 -10.07 4.11 -4.47
CA VAL A 7 -9.00 4.07 -3.47
C VAL A 7 -7.63 4.12 -4.14
N SER A 8 -6.72 4.93 -3.61
CA SER A 8 -5.29 4.84 -3.88
C SER A 8 -4.58 4.25 -2.67
N VAL A 9 -3.95 3.10 -2.84
CA VAL A 9 -3.09 2.50 -1.81
C VAL A 9 -1.68 3.04 -2.00
N ILE A 10 -1.10 3.65 -0.97
CA ILE A 10 0.26 4.22 -1.00
C ILE A 10 1.17 3.37 -0.13
N VAL A 11 2.22 2.84 -0.73
CA VAL A 11 3.21 1.99 -0.06
C VAL A 11 4.60 2.61 -0.22
N PRO A 12 5.17 3.21 0.85
CA PRO A 12 6.55 3.65 0.84
C PRO A 12 7.48 2.45 0.91
N ILE A 13 8.51 2.42 0.07
CA ILE A 13 9.45 1.31 -0.07
C ILE A 13 10.87 1.81 0.18
N TYR A 14 11.58 1.16 1.08
CA TYR A 14 13.02 1.30 1.24
C TYR A 14 13.63 0.01 1.76
N ASN A 15 14.44 -0.66 0.93
CA ASN A 15 15.12 -1.92 1.27
C ASN A 15 14.16 -2.94 1.91
N ALA A 16 13.04 -3.21 1.23
CA ALA A 16 11.96 -4.05 1.72
C ALA A 16 11.87 -5.41 1.00
N GLU A 17 12.92 -5.88 0.34
CA GLU A 17 12.89 -7.10 -0.49
C GLU A 17 12.34 -8.32 0.26
N SER A 18 12.61 -8.45 1.57
CA SER A 18 12.15 -9.56 2.40
C SER A 18 10.63 -9.57 2.64
N TYR A 19 9.96 -8.44 2.48
CA TYR A 19 8.54 -8.26 2.80
C TYR A 19 7.67 -8.01 1.58
N LEU A 20 8.23 -7.48 0.50
CA LEU A 20 7.49 -6.97 -0.65
C LEU A 20 6.59 -7.99 -1.31
N LYS A 21 7.07 -9.23 -1.47
CA LYS A 21 6.24 -10.26 -2.11
C LYS A 21 4.95 -10.47 -1.34
N ARG A 22 5.01 -10.59 -0.03
CA ARG A 22 3.83 -10.75 0.84
C ARG A 22 2.91 -9.52 0.78
N CYS A 23 3.49 -8.32 0.85
CA CYS A 23 2.73 -7.06 0.74
C CYS A 23 1.98 -6.98 -0.58
N ILE A 24 2.64 -7.26 -1.69
CA ILE A 24 2.02 -7.24 -3.02
C ILE A 24 0.95 -8.31 -3.14
N ASP A 25 1.23 -9.53 -2.70
CA ASP A 25 0.29 -10.66 -2.78
C ASP A 25 -1.04 -10.33 -2.06
N VAL A 26 -0.98 -9.73 -0.86
CA VAL A 26 -2.20 -9.38 -0.12
C VAL A 26 -2.95 -8.22 -0.75
N LEU A 27 -2.25 -7.26 -1.35
CA LEU A 27 -2.88 -6.15 -2.06
C LEU A 27 -3.57 -6.62 -3.36
N LEU A 28 -2.96 -7.52 -4.10
CA LEU A 28 -3.56 -8.08 -5.32
C LEU A 28 -4.72 -9.04 -5.05
N LYS A 29 -4.83 -9.57 -3.83
CA LYS A 29 -5.91 -10.46 -3.39
C LYS A 29 -7.04 -9.76 -2.64
N GLN A 30 -7.06 -8.43 -2.60
CA GLN A 30 -8.15 -7.72 -1.94
C GLN A 30 -9.51 -8.07 -2.58
N ASP A 31 -10.48 -8.44 -1.74
CA ASP A 31 -11.89 -8.60 -2.13
C ASP A 31 -12.55 -7.21 -2.19
N PHE A 32 -12.23 -6.48 -3.24
CA PHE A 32 -12.71 -5.12 -3.45
C PHE A 32 -13.19 -4.95 -4.90
N ASN A 33 -14.49 -4.83 -5.06
CA ASN A 33 -15.14 -4.76 -6.37
C ASN A 33 -15.19 -3.35 -6.98
N LYS A 34 -14.56 -2.38 -6.35
CA LYS A 34 -14.40 -1.01 -6.84
C LYS A 34 -13.01 -0.82 -7.43
N SER A 35 -12.83 0.25 -8.18
CA SER A 35 -11.53 0.56 -8.77
C SER A 35 -10.52 1.03 -7.73
N PHE A 36 -9.31 0.53 -7.79
CA PHE A 36 -8.20 1.00 -6.96
C PHE A 36 -6.87 0.93 -7.69
N GLU A 37 -5.92 1.70 -7.23
CA GLU A 37 -4.54 1.69 -7.69
C GLU A 37 -3.60 1.45 -6.51
N ILE A 38 -2.42 0.90 -6.81
CA ILE A 38 -1.35 0.67 -5.83
C ILE A 38 -0.15 1.53 -6.25
N ILE A 39 0.16 2.54 -5.47
CA ILE A 39 1.25 3.47 -5.70
C ILE A 39 2.41 3.05 -4.79
N MET A 40 3.43 2.45 -5.38
CA MET A 40 4.67 2.07 -4.68
C MET A 40 5.72 3.14 -4.92
N VAL A 41 6.13 3.83 -3.86
CA VAL A 41 7.15 4.88 -3.93
C VAL A 41 8.45 4.32 -3.36
N ASP A 42 9.38 4.00 -4.24
CA ASP A 42 10.69 3.49 -3.88
C ASP A 42 11.65 4.64 -3.53
N ASP A 43 12.05 4.71 -2.30
CA ASP A 43 12.89 5.76 -1.73
C ASP A 43 14.39 5.44 -1.90
N ALA A 44 14.77 5.17 -3.14
CA ALA A 44 16.14 4.83 -3.55
C ALA A 44 16.68 3.55 -2.89
N SER A 45 15.91 2.46 -2.93
CA SER A 45 16.36 1.15 -2.42
C SER A 45 17.63 0.69 -3.11
N THR A 46 18.51 0.09 -2.33
CA THR A 46 19.79 -0.49 -2.77
C THR A 46 19.76 -2.01 -2.88
N ASP A 47 18.67 -2.65 -2.42
CA ASP A 47 18.42 -4.08 -2.51
C ASP A 47 17.61 -4.43 -3.79
N ASN A 48 17.02 -5.62 -3.82
CA ASN A 48 16.25 -6.13 -4.96
C ASN A 48 14.79 -5.63 -5.02
N SER A 49 14.40 -4.67 -4.17
CA SER A 49 13.00 -4.21 -4.05
C SER A 49 12.39 -3.77 -5.37
N GLN A 50 13.08 -2.92 -6.14
CA GLN A 50 12.56 -2.43 -7.43
C GLN A 50 12.32 -3.56 -8.44
N ASN A 51 13.23 -4.54 -8.51
CA ASN A 51 13.09 -5.67 -9.42
C ASN A 51 11.90 -6.56 -9.04
N ILE A 52 11.64 -6.76 -7.75
CA ILE A 52 10.49 -7.51 -7.27
C ILE A 52 9.20 -6.85 -7.72
N ILE A 53 9.10 -5.52 -7.60
CA ILE A 53 7.91 -4.76 -8.02
C ILE A 53 7.73 -4.83 -9.53
N LYS A 54 8.78 -4.59 -10.31
CA LYS A 54 8.74 -4.59 -11.78
C LYS A 54 8.30 -5.94 -12.36
N LYS A 55 8.66 -7.04 -11.70
CA LYS A 55 8.29 -8.41 -12.14
C LYS A 55 6.81 -8.73 -11.96
N GLN A 56 6.05 -7.97 -11.19
CA GLN A 56 4.64 -8.26 -10.94
C GLN A 56 3.76 -8.09 -12.18
N ASN A 57 4.13 -7.20 -13.08
CA ASN A 57 3.43 -6.95 -14.35
C ASN A 57 1.90 -6.78 -14.17
N SER A 58 1.48 -6.13 -13.08
CA SER A 58 0.08 -5.85 -12.78
C SER A 58 -0.28 -4.42 -13.17
N PRO A 59 -1.40 -4.20 -13.87
CA PRO A 59 -1.86 -2.84 -14.21
C PRO A 59 -2.27 -2.03 -12.99
N LEU A 60 -2.52 -2.66 -11.85
CA LEU A 60 -2.86 -1.97 -10.59
C LEU A 60 -1.66 -1.30 -9.94
N ILE A 61 -0.43 -1.81 -10.20
CA ILE A 61 0.79 -1.35 -9.54
C ILE A 61 1.48 -0.28 -10.38
N LYS A 62 1.74 0.86 -9.73
CA LYS A 62 2.53 1.97 -10.27
C LYS A 62 3.76 2.17 -9.39
N LEU A 63 4.95 2.03 -9.99
CA LEU A 63 6.22 2.24 -9.30
C LEU A 63 6.78 3.63 -9.61
N TYR A 64 7.09 4.39 -8.57
CA TYR A 64 7.81 5.65 -8.63
C TYR A 64 9.12 5.52 -7.85
N SER A 65 10.24 5.68 -8.54
CA SER A 65 11.57 5.59 -7.92
C SER A 65 12.14 6.98 -7.70
N LEU A 66 12.55 7.25 -6.47
CA LEU A 66 13.19 8.51 -6.11
C LEU A 66 14.71 8.45 -6.36
N PRO A 67 15.34 9.58 -6.68
CA PRO A 67 16.77 9.61 -6.98
C PRO A 67 17.68 9.46 -5.74
N SER A 68 17.15 9.72 -4.56
CA SER A 68 17.87 9.62 -3.29
C SER A 68 16.92 9.29 -2.15
N ASN A 69 17.45 8.72 -1.08
CA ASN A 69 16.66 8.43 0.12
C ASN A 69 16.23 9.72 0.81
N THR A 70 14.92 9.90 0.96
CA THR A 70 14.28 11.08 1.54
C THR A 70 13.47 10.78 2.81
N GLY A 71 13.30 9.50 3.13
CA GLY A 71 12.53 9.02 4.27
C GLY A 71 11.08 8.68 3.94
N PRO A 72 10.43 7.88 4.81
CA PRO A 72 9.08 7.35 4.56
C PRO A 72 8.01 8.45 4.49
N SER A 73 8.14 9.53 5.25
CA SER A 73 7.20 10.65 5.21
C SER A 73 7.22 11.36 3.85
N ALA A 74 8.40 11.62 3.29
CA ALA A 74 8.56 12.22 1.98
C ALA A 74 8.01 11.30 0.88
N ALA A 75 8.27 10.00 0.96
CA ALA A 75 7.74 9.00 0.04
C ALA A 75 6.20 8.96 0.07
N ARG A 76 5.58 8.99 1.27
CA ARG A 76 4.12 9.08 1.40
C ARG A 76 3.56 10.37 0.81
N ASN A 77 4.20 11.50 1.03
CA ASN A 77 3.79 12.78 0.46
C ASN A 77 3.84 12.80 -1.07
N ILE A 78 4.83 12.15 -1.66
CA ILE A 78 4.90 11.98 -3.11
C ILE A 78 3.75 11.11 -3.60
N GLY A 79 3.49 9.98 -2.92
CA GLY A 79 2.34 9.13 -3.19
C GLY A 79 1.02 9.90 -3.17
N LEU A 80 0.82 10.75 -2.15
CA LEU A 80 -0.36 11.62 -2.05
C LEU A 80 -0.53 12.58 -3.23
N LYS A 81 0.55 13.17 -3.72
CA LYS A 81 0.50 14.11 -4.84
C LYS A 81 0.07 13.48 -6.15
N ILE A 82 0.33 12.19 -6.31
CA ILE A 82 0.04 11.46 -7.55
C ILE A 82 -1.21 10.58 -7.44
N ALA A 83 -1.73 10.37 -6.24
CA ALA A 83 -2.94 9.60 -5.97
C ALA A 83 -4.16 10.22 -6.68
N LYS A 84 -5.00 9.35 -7.26
CA LYS A 84 -6.21 9.73 -7.99
C LYS A 84 -7.48 9.13 -7.38
N GLY A 85 -7.35 8.45 -6.24
CA GLY A 85 -8.47 7.86 -5.52
C GLY A 85 -9.26 8.88 -4.71
N ASP A 86 -10.56 8.65 -4.56
CA ASP A 86 -11.41 9.40 -3.64
C ASP A 86 -10.91 9.31 -2.21
N TYR A 87 -10.38 8.13 -1.85
CA TYR A 87 -9.74 7.85 -0.56
C TYR A 87 -8.32 7.38 -0.76
N VAL A 88 -7.49 7.60 0.24
CA VAL A 88 -6.12 7.12 0.31
C VAL A 88 -5.98 6.14 1.46
N PHE A 89 -5.33 5.01 1.21
CA PHE A 89 -4.95 4.03 2.21
C PHE A 89 -3.43 3.90 2.27
N PHE A 90 -2.84 4.13 3.44
CA PHE A 90 -1.40 3.96 3.65
C PHE A 90 -1.11 2.56 4.19
N LEU A 91 -0.17 1.87 3.58
CA LEU A 91 0.32 0.56 4.03
C LEU A 91 1.84 0.55 4.01
N ASP A 92 2.46 0.20 5.11
CA ASP A 92 3.90 -0.03 5.16
C ASP A 92 4.25 -1.40 4.55
N ALA A 93 5.40 -1.51 3.89
CA ALA A 93 5.77 -2.72 3.13
C ALA A 93 5.98 -3.97 4.00
N ASP A 94 6.28 -3.80 5.28
CA ASP A 94 6.46 -4.86 6.27
C ASP A 94 5.16 -5.24 7.00
N ASP A 95 4.09 -4.48 6.79
CA ASP A 95 2.76 -4.77 7.33
C ASP A 95 1.96 -5.70 6.42
N THR A 96 0.90 -6.29 6.97
CA THR A 96 -0.08 -7.06 6.22
C THR A 96 -1.50 -6.66 6.61
N ILE A 97 -2.44 -6.87 5.69
CA ILE A 97 -3.86 -6.57 5.87
C ILE A 97 -4.71 -7.79 5.53
N SER A 98 -5.94 -7.82 6.02
CA SER A 98 -6.90 -8.86 5.59
C SER A 98 -7.33 -8.62 4.14
N THR A 99 -7.82 -9.66 3.47
CA THR A 99 -8.33 -9.55 2.09
C THR A 99 -9.59 -8.69 1.98
N SER A 100 -10.27 -8.41 3.08
CA SER A 100 -11.48 -7.58 3.14
C SER A 100 -11.21 -6.13 3.60
N THR A 101 -9.97 -5.75 3.84
CA THR A 101 -9.64 -4.45 4.46
C THR A 101 -10.14 -3.27 3.63
N LEU A 102 -9.82 -3.20 2.33
CA LEU A 102 -10.25 -2.08 1.49
C LEU A 102 -11.76 -2.01 1.38
N LYS A 103 -12.44 -3.15 1.20
CA LYS A 103 -13.90 -3.23 1.16
C LYS A 103 -14.54 -2.71 2.42
N THR A 104 -14.07 -3.17 3.57
CA THR A 104 -14.63 -2.80 4.88
C THR A 104 -14.46 -1.32 5.17
N LEU A 105 -13.24 -0.80 5.04
CA LEU A 105 -12.96 0.61 5.32
C LEU A 105 -13.69 1.54 4.35
N TYR A 106 -13.67 1.21 3.05
CA TYR A 106 -14.35 2.00 2.03
C TYR A 106 -15.87 2.04 2.24
N SER A 107 -16.49 0.90 2.54
CA SER A 107 -17.93 0.83 2.80
C SER A 107 -18.33 1.70 4.00
N HIS A 108 -17.58 1.61 5.11
CA HIS A 108 -17.84 2.47 6.27
C HIS A 108 -17.70 3.95 5.96
N ALA A 109 -16.69 4.34 5.19
CA ALA A 109 -16.50 5.72 4.78
C ALA A 109 -17.67 6.24 3.94
N LYS A 110 -18.09 5.47 2.93
CA LYS A 110 -19.15 5.89 2.00
C LYS A 110 -20.54 5.87 2.62
N GLU A 111 -20.88 4.85 3.40
CA GLU A 111 -22.20 4.71 4.02
C GLU A 111 -22.49 5.80 5.05
N ASN A 112 -21.46 6.33 5.69
CA ASN A 112 -21.59 7.33 6.75
C ASN A 112 -21.04 8.71 6.36
N ASP A 113 -20.58 8.88 5.13
CA ASP A 113 -19.95 10.12 4.63
C ASP A 113 -18.78 10.58 5.51
N PHE A 114 -17.92 9.63 5.90
CA PHE A 114 -16.76 9.93 6.73
C PHE A 114 -15.55 10.34 5.89
N ASP A 115 -14.85 11.36 6.35
CA ASP A 115 -13.57 11.78 5.77
C ASP A 115 -12.42 10.88 6.18
N LEU A 116 -12.51 10.23 7.35
CA LEU A 116 -11.47 9.39 7.91
C LEU A 116 -12.08 8.15 8.56
N VAL A 117 -11.54 6.99 8.20
CA VAL A 117 -11.86 5.70 8.82
C VAL A 117 -10.57 4.95 9.12
N PHE A 118 -10.47 4.35 10.28
CA PHE A 118 -9.36 3.47 10.63
C PHE A 118 -9.87 2.22 11.33
N GLY A 119 -9.15 1.13 11.13
CA GLY A 119 -9.44 -0.16 11.76
C GLY A 119 -8.51 -0.45 12.94
N ASP A 120 -8.75 -1.55 13.60
CA ASP A 120 -7.90 -2.04 14.68
C ASP A 120 -6.58 -2.58 14.13
N ILE A 121 -5.51 -2.38 14.90
CA ILE A 121 -4.18 -2.90 14.63
C ILE A 121 -3.93 -4.08 15.55
N LYS A 122 -3.66 -5.24 14.97
CA LYS A 122 -3.25 -6.42 15.73
C LYS A 122 -1.76 -6.68 15.52
N ARG A 123 -1.00 -6.68 16.63
CA ARG A 123 0.39 -7.11 16.61
C ARG A 123 0.44 -8.64 16.67
N ILE A 124 1.09 -9.26 15.70
CA ILE A 124 1.39 -10.69 15.70
C ILE A 124 2.86 -10.87 16.03
N GLU A 125 3.14 -11.55 17.12
CA GLU A 125 4.48 -11.99 17.48
C GLU A 125 4.64 -13.44 17.04
N ASN A 126 5.48 -13.67 16.05
CA ASN A 126 5.88 -15.02 15.70
C ASN A 126 7.00 -15.48 16.63
N SER A 127 7.03 -16.79 16.95
CA SER A 127 8.06 -17.44 17.77
C SER A 127 9.49 -17.29 17.23
N GLN A 128 9.71 -16.59 16.12
CA GLN A 128 10.99 -16.28 15.49
C GLN A 128 11.31 -14.77 15.43
N ASN A 129 10.80 -13.97 16.36
CA ASN A 129 11.07 -12.52 16.45
C ASN A 129 10.62 -11.66 15.25
N GLN A 130 9.73 -12.13 14.40
CA GLN A 130 9.11 -11.28 13.39
C GLN A 130 7.82 -10.69 13.93
N ARG A 131 7.76 -9.36 13.96
CA ARG A 131 6.54 -8.62 14.32
C ARG A 131 5.71 -8.43 13.06
N GLU A 132 4.52 -8.99 13.04
CA GLU A 132 3.56 -8.75 11.97
C GLU A 132 2.43 -7.87 12.50
N ASN A 133 2.23 -6.72 11.88
CA ASN A 133 1.05 -5.89 12.14
C ASN A 133 -0.03 -6.28 11.13
N ILE A 134 -1.21 -6.69 11.63
CA ILE A 134 -2.39 -6.96 10.80
C ILE A 134 -3.41 -5.86 11.06
N PHE A 135 -3.77 -5.18 10.00
CA PHE A 135 -4.81 -4.16 9.98
C PHE A 135 -6.14 -4.75 9.55
#